data_aafa91b4c032fbb4a2c9c41cd37dabc3
#
_entry.id   aafa91b4c032fbb4a2c9c41cd37dabc3
#
_cell.length_a   1.000
_cell.length_b   1.000
_cell.length_c   1.000
_cell.angle_alpha   90.00
_cell.angle_beta   90.00
_cell.angle_gamma   90.00
#
_symmetry.space_group_name_H-M   'P 1'
#
loop_
_entity.id
_entity.type
_entity.pdbx_description
1 polymer ?
#
loop_
_entity_poly.entity_id
_entity_poly.type
_entity_poly.pdbx_seq_one_letter_code
_entity_poly.pdbx_strand_id
1 'polypeptide(L)'
;MNSGVKTITIGMLGCGVVGTQVARLLQDDEQELSERSGALLKLNKVGVRTAGAREGIEASLITTDLHSIVSDPSINIIIEVMGGI
;
A
#
# COMPACT_ATOMS: atom_id res chain seq x y z
N MET A 1 16.71 10.31 17.08
CA MET A 1 16.71 10.35 15.71
C MET A 1 17.19 9.10 15.03
N ASN A 2 16.48 8.71 14.08
CA ASN A 2 16.75 7.46 13.49
C ASN A 2 17.21 7.57 12.10
N SER A 3 18.36 8.19 11.93
CA SER A 3 18.87 8.46 10.61
C SER A 3 19.11 7.20 9.80
N GLY A 4 19.12 6.05 10.45
CA GLY A 4 19.32 4.81 9.71
C GLY A 4 18.06 4.18 9.18
N VAL A 5 16.89 4.73 9.52
CA VAL A 5 15.64 4.14 9.08
C VAL A 5 15.33 4.58 7.66
N LYS A 6 15.11 3.60 6.80
CA LYS A 6 14.76 3.86 5.42
C LYS A 6 13.26 3.75 5.26
N THR A 7 12.67 4.66 4.52
CA THR A 7 11.24 4.62 4.21
C THR A 7 11.04 3.91 2.89
N ILE A 8 10.22 2.88 2.88
CA ILE A 8 9.88 2.15 1.67
C ILE A 8 8.42 2.43 1.36
N THR A 9 8.19 3.05 0.22
CA THR A 9 6.86 3.45 -0.21
C THR A 9 6.24 2.35 -1.05
N ILE A 10 5.04 1.93 -0.69
CA ILE A 10 4.38 0.80 -1.30
C ILE A 10 3.13 1.25 -2.04
N GLY A 11 3.00 0.79 -3.28
CA GLY A 11 1.78 0.93 -4.05
C GLY A 11 1.15 -0.44 -4.20
N MET A 12 -0.17 -0.51 -4.13
CA MET A 12 -0.87 -1.78 -4.23
C MET A 12 -1.84 -1.74 -5.39
N LEU A 13 -1.84 -2.79 -6.19
CA LEU A 13 -2.78 -2.93 -7.29
C LEU A 13 -3.80 -3.99 -6.94
N GLY A 14 -5.05 -3.57 -6.80
CA GLY A 14 -6.13 -4.44 -6.43
C GLY A 14 -6.44 -4.37 -4.95
N CYS A 15 -7.70 -4.65 -4.61
CA CYS A 15 -8.14 -4.56 -3.22
C CYS A 15 -9.33 -5.48 -2.99
N GLY A 16 -9.15 -6.75 -3.31
CA GLY A 16 -10.14 -7.76 -2.96
C GLY A 16 -9.96 -8.17 -1.51
N VAL A 17 -10.40 -9.37 -1.19
CA VAL A 17 -10.33 -9.82 0.20
C VAL A 17 -8.89 -9.84 0.70
N VAL A 18 -7.99 -10.45 -0.06
CA VAL A 18 -6.59 -10.53 0.35
C VAL A 18 -5.95 -9.15 0.35
N GLY A 19 -6.21 -8.36 -0.70
CA GLY A 19 -5.64 -7.04 -0.79
C GLY A 19 -6.07 -6.14 0.34
N THR A 20 -7.34 -6.23 0.73
CA THR A 20 -7.84 -5.44 1.85
C THR A 20 -7.10 -5.80 3.13
N GLN A 21 -6.86 -7.08 3.36
CA GLN A 21 -6.16 -7.50 4.56
C GLN A 21 -4.72 -7.01 4.56
N VAL A 22 -4.05 -7.07 3.41
CA VAL A 22 -2.68 -6.59 3.31
C VAL A 22 -2.63 -5.08 3.56
N ALA A 23 -3.55 -4.33 2.97
CA ALA A 23 -3.57 -2.88 3.14
C ALA A 23 -3.81 -2.51 4.60
N ARG A 24 -4.73 -3.21 5.26
CA ARG A 24 -5.01 -2.93 6.66
C ARG A 24 -3.81 -3.25 7.54
N LEU A 25 -3.13 -4.35 7.24
CA LEU A 25 -1.94 -4.71 8.00
C LEU A 25 -0.88 -3.62 7.87
N LEU A 26 -0.65 -3.12 6.67
CA LEU A 26 0.35 -2.09 6.46
C LEU A 26 -0.01 -0.79 7.16
N GLN A 27 -1.29 -0.46 7.23
CA GLN A 27 -1.72 0.75 7.90
C GLN A 27 -1.72 0.60 9.42
N ASP A 28 -2.28 -0.51 9.91
CA ASP A 28 -2.54 -0.67 11.34
C ASP A 28 -1.29 -1.07 12.11
N ASP A 29 -0.43 -1.85 11.47
CA ASP A 29 0.75 -2.38 12.16
C ASP A 29 2.04 -1.78 11.61
N GLU A 30 1.96 -0.57 11.12
CA GLU A 30 3.10 0.09 10.49
C GLU A 30 4.31 0.12 11.42
N GLN A 31 4.08 0.47 12.68
CA GLN A 31 5.19 0.60 13.61
C GLN A 31 5.82 -0.74 13.92
N GLU A 32 5.02 -1.75 14.14
CA GLU A 32 5.54 -3.07 14.44
C GLU A 32 6.32 -3.63 13.25
N LEU A 33 5.79 -3.45 12.04
CA LEU A 33 6.49 -3.90 10.84
C LEU A 33 7.80 -3.17 10.66
N SER A 34 7.81 -1.88 10.99
CA SER A 34 9.02 -1.09 10.90
C SER A 34 10.09 -1.61 11.85
N GLU A 35 9.70 -1.95 13.07
CA GLU A 35 10.66 -2.44 14.04
C GLU A 35 11.25 -3.78 13.62
N ARG A 36 10.44 -4.63 13.00
CA ARG A 36 10.90 -5.94 12.61
C ARG A 36 11.78 -5.90 11.37
N SER A 37 11.45 -5.02 10.43
CA SER A 37 12.15 -5.00 9.16
C SER A 37 13.33 -4.05 9.14
N GLY A 38 13.41 -3.14 10.10
CA GLY A 38 14.43 -2.12 10.09
C GLY A 38 14.14 -1.01 9.09
N ALA A 39 12.94 -0.98 8.54
CA ALA A 39 12.54 0.04 7.58
C ALA A 39 11.09 0.42 7.83
N LEU A 40 10.75 1.67 7.52
CA LEU A 40 9.39 2.13 7.64
C LEU A 40 8.65 1.81 6.35
N LEU A 41 7.67 0.95 6.44
CA LEU A 41 6.86 0.55 5.28
C LEU A 41 5.62 1.43 5.25
N LYS A 42 5.46 2.18 4.17
CA LYS A 42 4.37 3.13 4.08
C LYS A 42 3.50 2.86 2.87
N LEU A 43 2.23 2.58 3.11
CA LEU A 43 1.27 2.38 2.03
C LEU A 43 0.92 3.74 1.45
N ASN A 44 1.19 3.92 0.17
CA ASN A 44 0.99 5.21 -0.50
C ASN A 44 -0.29 5.25 -1.32
N LYS A 45 -0.54 4.22 -2.11
CA LYS A 45 -1.69 4.17 -2.98
C LYS A 45 -2.23 2.76 -3.10
N VAL A 46 -3.55 2.69 -3.27
CA VAL A 46 -4.23 1.42 -3.53
C VAL A 46 -5.04 1.60 -4.80
N GLY A 47 -4.67 0.89 -5.84
CA GLY A 47 -5.35 0.98 -7.11
C GLY A 47 -6.46 -0.03 -7.21
N VAL A 48 -7.66 0.45 -7.59
CA VAL A 48 -8.83 -0.41 -7.72
C VAL A 48 -9.47 -0.15 -9.08
N ARG A 49 -10.20 -1.13 -9.58
CA ARG A 49 -10.85 -0.99 -10.87
C ARG A 49 -12.11 -0.15 -10.79
N THR A 50 -12.80 -0.21 -9.67
CA THR A 50 -14.05 0.50 -9.48
C THR A 50 -13.92 1.42 -8.29
N ALA A 51 -14.26 2.69 -8.48
CA ALA A 51 -14.19 3.66 -7.40
C ALA A 51 -15.14 3.26 -6.28
N GLY A 52 -14.80 3.69 -5.07
CA GLY A 52 -15.62 3.41 -3.91
C GLY A 52 -14.76 3.16 -2.69
N ALA A 53 -15.34 3.43 -1.53
CA ALA A 53 -14.63 3.24 -0.28
C ALA A 53 -14.42 1.75 -0.01
N ARG A 54 -13.35 1.46 0.68
CA ARG A 54 -13.03 0.12 1.15
C ARG A 54 -12.89 0.18 2.65
N GLU A 55 -13.62 -0.69 3.34
CA GLU A 55 -13.63 -0.68 4.79
C GLU A 55 -12.23 -0.89 5.35
N GLY A 56 -11.84 -0.03 6.29
CA GLY A 56 -10.54 -0.16 6.92
C GLY A 56 -9.40 0.46 6.14
N ILE A 57 -9.68 1.06 4.98
CA ILE A 57 -8.64 1.69 4.17
C ILE A 57 -8.94 3.17 4.02
N GLU A 58 -7.92 3.98 4.26
CA GLU A 58 -8.01 5.42 4.13
C GLU A 58 -8.45 5.79 2.72
N ALA A 59 -9.55 6.52 2.60
CA ALA A 59 -10.11 6.84 1.29
C ALA A 59 -9.13 7.62 0.42
N SER A 60 -8.28 8.42 1.03
CA SER A 60 -7.34 9.23 0.27
C SER A 60 -6.28 8.39 -0.43
N LEU A 61 -6.12 7.14 -0.06
CA LEU A 61 -5.13 6.26 -0.68
C LEU A 61 -5.70 5.54 -1.91
N ILE A 62 -7.02 5.51 -2.05
CA ILE A 62 -7.66 4.71 -3.10
C ILE A 62 -7.75 5.50 -4.38
N THR A 63 -7.35 4.87 -5.49
CA THR A 63 -7.42 5.50 -6.79
C THR A 63 -7.81 4.47 -7.85
N THR A 64 -8.49 4.93 -8.89
CA THR A 64 -8.78 4.08 -10.05
C THR A 64 -7.73 4.27 -11.14
N ASP A 65 -6.80 5.18 -10.94
CA ASP A 65 -5.74 5.43 -11.93
C ASP A 65 -4.57 4.50 -11.64
N LEU A 66 -4.66 3.28 -12.16
CA LEU A 66 -3.62 2.28 -11.90
C LEU A 66 -2.29 2.68 -12.53
N HIS A 67 -2.34 3.40 -13.63
CA HIS A 67 -1.11 3.83 -14.30
C HIS A 67 -0.30 4.77 -13.42
N SER A 68 -0.98 5.61 -12.64
CA SER A 68 -0.28 6.55 -11.79
C SER A 68 0.53 5.83 -10.71
N ILE A 69 0.13 4.62 -10.35
CA ILE A 69 0.87 3.86 -9.36
C ILE A 69 2.13 3.25 -9.97
N VAL A 70 1.99 2.61 -11.14
CA VAL A 70 3.14 1.92 -11.73
C VAL A 70 4.15 2.89 -12.32
N SER A 71 3.75 4.12 -12.59
CA SER A 71 4.67 5.11 -13.15
C SER A 71 5.20 6.09 -12.12
N ASP A 72 4.78 5.97 -10.86
CA ASP A 72 5.20 6.90 -9.82
C ASP A 72 6.61 6.56 -9.33
N PRO A 73 7.59 7.42 -9.58
CA PRO A 73 8.97 7.10 -9.19
C PRO A 73 9.19 7.12 -7.69
N SER A 74 8.26 7.66 -6.90
CA SER A 74 8.40 7.65 -5.46
C SER A 74 7.96 6.33 -4.83
N ILE A 75 7.29 5.47 -5.59
CA ILE A 75 6.88 4.17 -5.08
C ILE A 75 8.01 3.17 -5.31
N ASN A 76 8.46 2.57 -4.22
CA ASN A 76 9.60 1.64 -4.28
C ASN A 76 9.17 0.22 -4.60
N ILE A 77 8.02 -0.21 -4.07
CA ILE A 77 7.55 -1.58 -4.23
C ILE A 77 6.10 -1.56 -4.64
N ILE A 78 5.76 -2.37 -5.62
CA ILE A 78 4.38 -2.53 -6.06
C ILE A 78 3.94 -3.95 -5.72
N ILE A 79 2.85 -4.05 -4.95
CA ILE A 79 2.27 -5.33 -4.61
C ILE A 79 1.05 -5.55 -5.48
N GLU A 80 1.07 -6.60 -6.27
CA GLU A 80 -0.01 -6.89 -7.18
C GLU A 80 -0.86 -8.01 -6.59
N VAL A 81 -2.10 -7.67 -6.26
CA VAL A 81 -3.03 -8.63 -5.65
C VAL A 81 -4.34 -8.68 -6.44
N MET A 82 -4.27 -8.34 -7.71
CA MET A 82 -5.45 -8.38 -8.56
C MET A 82 -5.78 -9.77 -9.05
N GLY A 83 -4.89 -10.71 -8.81
CA GLY A 83 -4.98 -12.04 -9.36
C GLY A 83 -6.38 -12.61 -9.44
N GLY A 84 -6.48 -13.90 -9.56
CA GLY A 84 -7.77 -14.53 -9.62
C GLY A 84 -8.46 -14.35 -10.95
N ILE A 85 -7.74 -14.03 -11.91
CA ILE A 85 -8.30 -13.85 -13.23
C ILE A 85 -8.55 -15.21 -13.86
#